data_cf8da684b419b127806f9b9e71533907
#
_entry.id   cf8da684b419b127806f9b9e71533907
#
_cell.length_a   1.000
_cell.length_b   1.000
_cell.length_c   1.000
_cell.angle_alpha   90.00
_cell.angle_beta   90.00
_cell.angle_gamma   90.00
#
_symmetry.space_group_name_H-M   'P 1'
#
loop_
_entity.id
_entity.type
_entity.pdbx_description
1 polymer ?
#
loop_
_entity_poly.entity_id
_entity_poly.type
_entity_poly.pdbx_seq_one_letter_code
_entity_poly.pdbx_strand_id
1 'polypeptide(L)'
;KTYVGAMPGRIVEGMRQASVSNPLMLLDEIDKVSSDYKGDTSSALLEVLDGEQNVKFRDHYVELPIDLSQVLFIATANTTQTIPGPLLDRMELIEVNSYTENEKFHIARDYLVTKQMERNGLKEGQITFSDKSLEKIIHNYTREAGVRNLERRIGDVCRKAARQFLEDKKKSIKITESNLEKYLGKEKVTFENANEEDEIGIVRGLAWTSVGGDTLQIEVNVM
;
A
#
# COMPACT_ATOMS: atom_id res chain seq x y z
N LYS A 1 -30.40 -25.29 8.45
CA LYS A 1 -30.68 -25.86 7.11
C LYS A 1 -29.49 -25.60 6.21
N THR A 2 -28.72 -26.62 5.89
CA THR A 2 -27.58 -26.54 4.98
C THR A 2 -28.11 -26.50 3.55
N TYR A 3 -27.77 -25.47 2.79
CA TYR A 3 -28.14 -25.37 1.37
C TYR A 3 -27.12 -26.12 0.52
N VAL A 4 -27.57 -26.70 -0.59
CA VAL A 4 -26.67 -27.31 -1.59
C VAL A 4 -25.69 -26.22 -2.08
N GLY A 5 -24.40 -26.48 -1.93
CA GLY A 5 -23.33 -25.51 -2.27
C GLY A 5 -22.86 -24.63 -1.10
N ALA A 6 -23.35 -24.84 0.12
CA ALA A 6 -22.77 -24.21 1.31
C ALA A 6 -21.30 -24.65 1.49
N MET A 7 -20.44 -23.73 1.92
CA MET A 7 -19.02 -23.97 2.12
C MET A 7 -18.61 -23.47 3.51
N PRO A 8 -17.55 -24.06 4.11
CA PRO A 8 -16.98 -23.56 5.36
C PRO A 8 -16.58 -22.09 5.23
N GLY A 9 -16.74 -21.36 6.32
CA GLY A 9 -16.27 -19.98 6.41
C GLY A 9 -14.74 -19.87 6.27
N ARG A 10 -14.26 -18.69 5.94
CA ARG A 10 -12.81 -18.46 5.67
C ARG A 10 -11.91 -18.80 6.86
N ILE A 11 -12.37 -18.59 8.08
CA ILE A 11 -11.59 -18.92 9.29
C ILE A 11 -11.37 -20.44 9.38
N VAL A 12 -12.42 -21.22 9.21
CA VAL A 12 -12.34 -22.69 9.24
C VAL A 12 -11.49 -23.23 8.09
N GLU A 13 -11.66 -22.66 6.91
CA GLU A 13 -10.86 -23.05 5.75
C GLU A 13 -9.37 -22.69 5.96
N GLY A 14 -9.08 -21.55 6.57
CA GLY A 14 -7.71 -21.17 6.95
C GLY A 14 -7.10 -22.15 7.95
N MET A 15 -7.84 -22.55 8.99
CA MET A 15 -7.42 -23.58 9.96
C MET A 15 -7.12 -24.90 9.26
N ARG A 16 -8.01 -25.32 8.36
CA ARG A 16 -7.85 -26.57 7.59
C ARG A 16 -6.59 -26.53 6.71
N GLN A 17 -6.33 -25.41 6.04
CA GLN A 17 -5.14 -25.24 5.19
C GLN A 17 -3.85 -25.20 6.00
N ALA A 18 -3.85 -24.51 7.14
CA ALA A 18 -2.70 -24.45 8.03
C ALA A 18 -2.36 -25.81 8.65
N SER A 19 -3.35 -26.67 8.86
CA SER A 19 -3.20 -28.03 9.43
C SER A 19 -2.52 -28.07 10.82
N VAL A 20 -2.60 -26.94 11.55
CA VAL A 20 -2.09 -26.79 12.93
C VAL A 20 -3.14 -26.07 13.79
N SER A 21 -3.07 -26.22 15.10
CA SER A 21 -4.00 -25.55 16.04
C SER A 21 -3.61 -24.11 16.37
N ASN A 22 -2.38 -23.70 16.08
CA ASN A 22 -1.81 -22.41 16.44
C ASN A 22 -1.22 -21.63 15.24
N PRO A 23 -1.96 -21.50 14.13
CA PRO A 23 -1.45 -20.75 12.97
C PRO A 23 -1.41 -19.26 13.25
N LEU A 24 -0.64 -18.53 12.42
CA LEU A 24 -0.82 -17.10 12.22
C LEU A 24 -1.85 -16.88 11.12
N MET A 25 -2.91 -16.13 11.40
CA MET A 25 -3.92 -15.74 10.43
C MET A 25 -3.85 -14.26 10.12
N LEU A 26 -3.67 -13.93 8.85
CA LEU A 26 -3.71 -12.56 8.36
C LEU A 26 -5.13 -12.22 7.86
N LEU A 27 -5.72 -11.18 8.45
CA LEU A 27 -6.99 -10.59 8.05
C LEU A 27 -6.69 -9.28 7.31
N ASP A 28 -6.64 -9.33 5.99
CA ASP A 28 -6.22 -8.19 5.18
C ASP A 28 -7.41 -7.25 4.90
N GLU A 29 -7.17 -5.94 5.01
CA GLU A 29 -8.13 -4.87 4.69
C GLU A 29 -9.46 -4.97 5.47
N ILE A 30 -9.41 -5.15 6.80
CA ILE A 30 -10.63 -5.29 7.63
C ILE A 30 -11.50 -4.03 7.65
N ASP A 31 -10.95 -2.87 7.30
CA ASP A 31 -11.66 -1.60 7.12
C ASP A 31 -12.65 -1.61 5.95
N LYS A 32 -12.51 -2.57 5.02
CA LYS A 32 -13.40 -2.76 3.88
C LYS A 32 -14.48 -3.81 4.10
N VAL A 33 -14.49 -4.42 5.26
CA VAL A 33 -15.55 -5.34 5.65
C VAL A 33 -16.82 -4.53 5.88
N SER A 34 -17.65 -4.42 4.85
CA SER A 34 -18.95 -3.75 4.93
C SER A 34 -19.97 -4.66 5.61
N SER A 35 -20.89 -4.03 6.33
CA SER A 35 -22.13 -4.66 6.82
C SER A 35 -23.07 -4.91 5.65
N ASP A 36 -22.67 -5.79 4.73
CA ASP A 36 -23.52 -6.16 3.59
C ASP A 36 -24.74 -6.97 4.07
N TYR A 37 -25.85 -6.78 3.39
CA TYR A 37 -27.19 -7.33 3.62
C TYR A 37 -27.28 -8.88 3.80
N LYS A 38 -26.18 -9.62 3.73
CA LYS A 38 -26.13 -11.07 3.77
C LYS A 38 -25.46 -11.71 5.00
N GLY A 39 -25.04 -10.92 5.97
CA GLY A 39 -24.45 -11.41 7.21
C GLY A 39 -23.55 -10.36 7.83
N ASP A 40 -23.65 -10.19 9.12
CA ASP A 40 -22.80 -9.28 9.88
C ASP A 40 -21.41 -9.91 10.07
N THR A 41 -20.53 -9.67 9.11
CA THR A 41 -19.14 -10.13 9.15
C THR A 41 -18.42 -9.55 10.36
N SER A 42 -18.82 -8.37 10.83
CA SER A 42 -18.24 -7.72 12.02
C SER A 42 -18.61 -8.51 13.29
N SER A 43 -19.83 -9.02 13.41
CA SER A 43 -20.21 -9.88 14.54
C SER A 43 -19.44 -11.20 14.55
N ALA A 44 -19.21 -11.81 13.39
CA ALA A 44 -18.37 -13.01 13.29
C ALA A 44 -16.91 -12.75 13.71
N LEU A 45 -16.35 -11.59 13.32
CA LEU A 45 -15.00 -11.20 13.75
C LEU A 45 -14.93 -10.91 15.25
N LEU A 46 -16.00 -10.37 15.85
CA LEU A 46 -16.08 -10.17 17.30
C LEU A 46 -15.95 -11.50 18.05
N GLU A 47 -16.67 -12.56 17.60
CA GLU A 47 -16.57 -13.88 18.21
C GLU A 47 -15.17 -14.50 18.02
N VAL A 48 -14.57 -14.34 16.84
CA VAL A 48 -13.23 -14.84 16.52
C VAL A 48 -12.12 -14.18 17.35
N LEU A 49 -12.22 -12.86 17.57
CA LEU A 49 -11.18 -12.08 18.26
C LEU A 49 -11.40 -11.97 19.78
N ASP A 50 -12.53 -12.43 20.28
CA ASP A 50 -12.84 -12.44 21.70
C ASP A 50 -12.22 -13.68 22.36
N GLY A 51 -11.25 -13.49 23.24
CA GLY A 51 -10.54 -14.59 23.92
C GLY A 51 -11.41 -15.47 24.81
N GLU A 52 -12.61 -15.00 25.23
CA GLU A 52 -13.55 -15.81 26.02
C GLU A 52 -14.48 -16.65 25.13
N GLN A 53 -14.78 -16.18 23.92
CA GLN A 53 -15.72 -16.82 22.99
C GLN A 53 -15.03 -17.72 21.96
N ASN A 54 -13.81 -17.34 21.53
CA ASN A 54 -13.10 -18.02 20.44
C ASN A 54 -12.68 -19.49 20.74
N VAL A 55 -12.67 -19.89 22.00
CA VAL A 55 -12.42 -21.30 22.43
C VAL A 55 -13.51 -22.25 21.91
N LYS A 56 -14.71 -21.73 21.63
CA LYS A 56 -15.87 -22.51 21.17
C LYS A 56 -16.47 -21.90 19.90
N PHE A 57 -15.64 -21.30 19.06
CA PHE A 57 -16.09 -20.73 17.80
C PHE A 57 -16.85 -21.76 16.96
N ARG A 58 -18.00 -21.38 16.41
CA ARG A 58 -18.82 -22.23 15.55
C ARG A 58 -19.07 -21.61 14.19
N ASP A 59 -18.58 -22.32 13.19
CA ASP A 59 -18.95 -22.00 11.81
C ASP A 59 -20.34 -22.55 11.49
N HIS A 60 -21.14 -21.75 10.79
CA HIS A 60 -22.53 -22.12 10.44
C HIS A 60 -22.67 -23.34 9.51
N TYR A 61 -21.56 -23.70 8.83
CA TYR A 61 -21.55 -24.86 7.94
C TYR A 61 -21.11 -26.14 8.68
N VAL A 62 -20.01 -26.03 9.42
CA VAL A 62 -19.39 -27.18 10.10
C VAL A 62 -20.15 -27.51 11.36
N GLU A 63 -20.74 -26.52 12.04
CA GLU A 63 -21.52 -26.65 13.30
C GLU A 63 -20.77 -27.32 14.46
N LEU A 64 -19.48 -27.61 14.30
CA LEU A 64 -18.61 -28.13 15.36
C LEU A 64 -17.87 -27.02 16.04
N PRO A 65 -17.64 -27.05 17.36
CA PRO A 65 -16.83 -26.09 18.05
C PRO A 65 -15.37 -26.24 17.64
N ILE A 66 -14.73 -25.10 17.30
CA ILE A 66 -13.34 -25.03 16.94
C ILE A 66 -12.66 -24.08 17.94
N ASP A 67 -11.56 -24.54 18.53
CA ASP A 67 -10.77 -23.73 19.45
C ASP A 67 -9.78 -22.83 18.66
N LEU A 68 -9.99 -21.53 18.74
CA LEU A 68 -9.13 -20.51 18.12
C LEU A 68 -8.23 -19.81 19.14
N SER A 69 -8.21 -20.24 20.41
CA SER A 69 -7.47 -19.56 21.48
C SER A 69 -5.96 -19.52 21.27
N GLN A 70 -5.42 -20.42 20.46
CA GLN A 70 -4.00 -20.51 20.15
C GLN A 70 -3.64 -19.84 18.79
N VAL A 71 -4.62 -19.27 18.11
CA VAL A 71 -4.40 -18.61 16.81
C VAL A 71 -3.91 -17.18 17.05
N LEU A 72 -2.82 -16.82 16.39
CA LEU A 72 -2.39 -15.42 16.33
C LEU A 72 -3.06 -14.72 15.14
N PHE A 73 -3.92 -13.75 15.43
CA PHE A 73 -4.55 -12.92 14.40
C PHE A 73 -3.76 -11.64 14.20
N ILE A 74 -3.43 -11.34 12.93
CA ILE A 74 -2.89 -10.04 12.51
C ILE A 74 -3.88 -9.46 11.51
N ALA A 75 -4.33 -8.23 11.75
CA ALA A 75 -5.22 -7.52 10.85
C ALA A 75 -4.52 -6.32 10.22
N THR A 76 -4.85 -6.01 8.97
CA THR A 76 -4.42 -4.77 8.31
C THR A 76 -5.62 -3.90 7.99
N ALA A 77 -5.41 -2.58 8.04
CA ALA A 77 -6.40 -1.59 7.67
C ALA A 77 -5.72 -0.32 7.14
N ASN A 78 -6.40 0.42 6.27
CA ASN A 78 -5.95 1.74 5.83
C ASN A 78 -6.46 2.85 6.75
N THR A 79 -7.58 2.62 7.43
CA THR A 79 -8.20 3.55 8.37
C THR A 79 -8.92 2.78 9.48
N THR A 80 -8.92 3.35 10.68
CA THR A 80 -9.70 2.82 11.80
C THR A 80 -11.13 3.35 11.83
N GLN A 81 -11.44 4.40 11.08
CA GLN A 81 -12.72 5.11 11.14
C GLN A 81 -13.93 4.26 10.74
N THR A 82 -13.73 3.28 9.87
CA THR A 82 -14.80 2.37 9.39
C THR A 82 -14.87 1.07 10.18
N ILE A 83 -13.93 0.83 11.08
CA ILE A 83 -13.90 -0.38 11.92
C ILE A 83 -14.77 -0.12 13.17
N PRO A 84 -15.73 -1.01 13.49
CA PRO A 84 -16.55 -0.86 14.69
C PRO A 84 -15.69 -0.81 15.97
N GLY A 85 -16.04 0.12 16.88
CA GLY A 85 -15.35 0.31 18.15
C GLY A 85 -15.13 -0.99 18.93
N PRO A 86 -16.16 -1.86 19.10
CA PRO A 86 -15.98 -3.13 19.80
C PRO A 86 -14.95 -4.08 19.19
N LEU A 87 -14.64 -3.97 17.89
CA LEU A 87 -13.55 -4.72 17.26
C LEU A 87 -12.19 -4.10 17.60
N LEU A 88 -12.09 -2.77 17.55
CA LEU A 88 -10.86 -2.07 17.92
C LEU A 88 -10.47 -2.32 19.38
N ASP A 89 -11.45 -2.41 20.28
CA ASP A 89 -11.22 -2.70 21.70
C ASP A 89 -10.58 -4.09 21.97
N ARG A 90 -10.65 -5.00 20.99
CA ARG A 90 -10.05 -6.34 21.05
C ARG A 90 -8.72 -6.47 20.32
N MET A 91 -8.21 -5.37 19.78
CA MET A 91 -6.98 -5.33 18.99
C MET A 91 -5.95 -4.41 19.61
N GLU A 92 -4.70 -4.77 19.50
CA GLU A 92 -3.59 -3.85 19.69
C GLU A 92 -3.37 -3.07 18.39
N LEU A 93 -3.46 -1.75 18.46
CA LEU A 93 -3.29 -0.88 17.30
C LEU A 93 -1.82 -0.49 17.13
N ILE A 94 -1.25 -0.89 16.01
CA ILE A 94 0.11 -0.53 15.61
C ILE A 94 0.05 0.37 14.37
N GLU A 95 0.36 1.65 14.56
CA GLU A 95 0.42 2.60 13.45
C GLU A 95 1.68 2.41 12.61
N VAL A 96 1.48 2.33 11.29
CA VAL A 96 2.56 2.32 10.30
C VAL A 96 2.53 3.64 9.54
N ASN A 97 3.48 4.51 9.84
CA ASN A 97 3.58 5.83 9.23
C ASN A 97 3.94 5.76 7.74
N SER A 98 3.60 6.82 7.00
CA SER A 98 4.07 7.03 5.63
C SER A 98 5.60 7.20 5.60
N TYR A 99 6.22 6.73 4.52
CA TYR A 99 7.64 6.97 4.30
C TYR A 99 7.93 8.42 3.94
N THR A 100 8.99 8.97 4.51
CA THR A 100 9.58 10.24 4.09
C THR A 100 10.23 10.09 2.71
N GLU A 101 10.47 11.20 2.02
CA GLU A 101 11.16 11.17 0.71
C GLU A 101 12.55 10.53 0.79
N ASN A 102 13.28 10.80 1.87
CA ASN A 102 14.59 10.19 2.10
C ASN A 102 14.51 8.67 2.29
N GLU A 103 13.52 8.18 3.04
CA GLU A 103 13.29 6.74 3.18
C GLU A 103 12.89 6.11 1.85
N LYS A 104 11.99 6.75 1.09
CA LYS A 104 11.62 6.30 -0.26
C LYS A 104 12.82 6.23 -1.20
N PHE A 105 13.74 7.20 -1.11
CA PHE A 105 14.97 7.20 -1.90
C PHE A 105 15.85 5.99 -1.56
N HIS A 106 16.09 5.72 -0.28
CA HIS A 106 16.86 4.56 0.14
C HIS A 106 16.19 3.24 -0.25
N ILE A 107 14.87 3.12 -0.06
CA ILE A 107 14.11 1.95 -0.48
C ILE A 107 14.22 1.76 -2.02
N ALA A 108 14.10 2.84 -2.78
CA ALA A 108 14.23 2.78 -4.25
C ALA A 108 15.61 2.29 -4.68
N ARG A 109 16.66 2.93 -4.15
CA ARG A 109 18.05 2.66 -4.52
C ARG A 109 18.50 1.25 -4.11
N ASP A 110 18.22 0.88 -2.87
CA ASP A 110 18.82 -0.29 -2.25
C ASP A 110 18.00 -1.58 -2.54
N TYR A 111 16.70 -1.45 -2.86
CA TYR A 111 15.81 -2.60 -3.03
C TYR A 111 15.02 -2.60 -4.35
N LEU A 112 14.30 -1.50 -4.66
CA LEU A 112 13.34 -1.53 -5.75
C LEU A 112 14.01 -1.59 -7.12
N VAL A 113 15.13 -0.90 -7.31
CA VAL A 113 15.88 -0.90 -8.58
C VAL A 113 16.32 -2.33 -8.90
N THR A 114 17.01 -3.00 -7.98
CA THR A 114 17.47 -4.39 -8.17
C THR A 114 16.31 -5.32 -8.44
N LYS A 115 15.27 -5.27 -7.61
CA LYS A 115 14.05 -6.08 -7.77
C LYS A 115 13.39 -5.90 -9.14
N GLN A 116 13.30 -4.66 -9.64
CA GLN A 116 12.68 -4.39 -10.93
C GLN A 116 13.60 -4.74 -12.10
N MET A 117 14.90 -4.62 -11.95
CA MET A 117 15.86 -5.11 -12.94
C MET A 117 15.71 -6.62 -13.15
N GLU A 118 15.74 -7.40 -12.08
CA GLU A 118 15.58 -8.86 -12.10
C GLU A 118 14.24 -9.26 -12.74
N ARG A 119 13.13 -8.63 -12.33
CA ARG A 119 11.79 -8.89 -12.87
C ARG A 119 11.67 -8.63 -14.37
N ASN A 120 12.46 -7.72 -14.90
CA ASN A 120 12.46 -7.37 -16.33
C ASN A 120 13.63 -8.01 -17.10
N GLY A 121 14.33 -8.98 -16.52
CA GLY A 121 15.39 -9.74 -17.19
C GLY A 121 16.66 -8.92 -17.46
N LEU A 122 16.86 -7.81 -16.75
CA LEU A 122 18.05 -6.98 -16.84
C LEU A 122 19.12 -7.49 -15.89
N LYS A 123 20.36 -7.54 -16.37
CA LYS A 123 21.53 -7.92 -15.55
C LYS A 123 22.15 -6.70 -14.90
N GLU A 124 22.91 -6.93 -13.83
CA GLU A 124 23.71 -5.89 -13.19
C GLU A 124 24.60 -5.15 -14.19
N GLY A 125 24.67 -3.84 -14.08
CA GLY A 125 25.42 -2.97 -14.97
C GLY A 125 24.76 -2.62 -16.32
N GLN A 126 23.66 -3.29 -16.69
CA GLN A 126 22.93 -2.94 -17.91
C GLN A 126 22.13 -1.66 -17.78
N ILE A 127 21.56 -1.39 -16.61
CA ILE A 127 20.88 -0.13 -16.32
C ILE A 127 21.42 0.43 -15.01
N THR A 128 21.60 1.74 -14.95
CA THR A 128 21.96 2.46 -13.72
C THR A 128 21.10 3.69 -13.57
N PHE A 129 20.59 3.92 -12.37
CA PHE A 129 19.84 5.12 -12.02
C PHE A 129 20.79 6.09 -11.32
N SER A 130 20.80 7.35 -11.71
CA SER A 130 21.45 8.38 -10.89
C SER A 130 20.55 8.72 -9.70
N ASP A 131 21.17 9.16 -8.58
CA ASP A 131 20.43 9.55 -7.38
C ASP A 131 19.40 10.62 -7.71
N LYS A 132 19.76 11.65 -8.46
CA LYS A 132 18.84 12.69 -8.95
C LYS A 132 17.68 12.16 -9.78
N SER A 133 17.87 11.06 -10.52
CA SER A 133 16.76 10.46 -11.26
C SER A 133 15.77 9.74 -10.35
N LEU A 134 16.21 9.09 -9.28
CA LEU A 134 15.35 8.49 -8.28
C LEU A 134 14.59 9.54 -7.48
N GLU A 135 15.27 10.60 -7.03
CA GLU A 135 14.66 11.75 -6.37
C GLU A 135 13.57 12.39 -7.26
N LYS A 136 13.86 12.58 -8.53
CA LYS A 136 12.88 13.13 -9.50
C LYS A 136 11.70 12.19 -9.72
N ILE A 137 11.90 10.88 -9.74
CA ILE A 137 10.78 9.91 -9.82
C ILE A 137 9.89 10.04 -8.58
N ILE A 138 10.47 10.14 -7.39
CA ILE A 138 9.74 10.30 -6.14
C ILE A 138 8.94 11.60 -6.16
N HIS A 139 9.57 12.69 -6.51
CA HIS A 139 9.01 14.05 -6.41
C HIS A 139 7.98 14.34 -7.51
N ASN A 140 8.31 14.06 -8.78
CA ASN A 140 7.53 14.52 -9.93
C ASN A 140 6.64 13.45 -10.58
N TYR A 141 6.84 12.16 -10.26
CA TYR A 141 6.08 11.08 -10.90
C TYR A 141 5.25 10.23 -9.93
N THR A 142 5.43 10.43 -8.61
CA THR A 142 4.67 9.70 -7.58
C THR A 142 4.14 10.65 -6.52
N ARG A 143 2.92 10.35 -6.03
CA ARG A 143 2.31 11.01 -4.87
C ARG A 143 1.58 9.92 -4.08
N GLU A 144 2.23 9.40 -3.05
CA GLU A 144 1.73 8.27 -2.28
C GLU A 144 2.39 8.22 -0.89
N ALA A 145 1.71 7.63 0.09
CA ALA A 145 2.26 7.39 1.43
C ALA A 145 3.35 6.30 1.42
N GLY A 146 3.15 5.23 0.66
CA GLY A 146 4.08 4.11 0.48
C GLY A 146 5.01 4.25 -0.71
N VAL A 147 5.37 3.10 -1.31
CA VAL A 147 6.31 3.00 -2.44
C VAL A 147 5.77 2.16 -3.62
N ARG A 148 4.46 1.84 -3.65
CA ARG A 148 3.87 1.00 -4.71
C ARG A 148 3.93 1.65 -6.09
N ASN A 149 3.61 2.95 -6.19
CA ASN A 149 3.70 3.67 -7.45
C ASN A 149 5.16 3.92 -7.83
N LEU A 150 6.03 4.19 -6.86
CA LEU A 150 7.46 4.31 -7.07
C LEU A 150 8.03 3.02 -7.68
N GLU A 151 7.71 1.86 -7.12
CA GLU A 151 8.08 0.56 -7.68
C GLU A 151 7.57 0.38 -9.12
N ARG A 152 6.32 0.77 -9.39
CA ARG A 152 5.74 0.72 -10.75
C ARG A 152 6.49 1.63 -11.72
N ARG A 153 6.84 2.86 -11.33
CA ARG A 153 7.59 3.79 -12.19
C ARG A 153 8.99 3.27 -12.49
N ILE A 154 9.69 2.75 -11.50
CA ILE A 154 11.00 2.10 -11.72
C ILE A 154 10.84 0.91 -12.68
N GLY A 155 9.80 0.08 -12.49
CA GLY A 155 9.48 -1.03 -13.39
C GLY A 155 9.15 -0.58 -14.82
N ASP A 156 8.45 0.56 -14.99
CA ASP A 156 8.17 1.14 -16.31
C ASP A 156 9.48 1.54 -17.02
N VAL A 157 10.42 2.15 -16.30
CA VAL A 157 11.75 2.49 -16.82
C VAL A 157 12.51 1.23 -17.22
N CYS A 158 12.56 0.23 -16.32
CA CYS A 158 13.26 -1.03 -16.57
C CYS A 158 12.70 -1.76 -17.80
N ARG A 159 11.37 -1.85 -17.97
CA ARG A 159 10.75 -2.47 -19.16
C ARG A 159 11.11 -1.77 -20.45
N LYS A 160 11.05 -0.43 -20.47
CA LYS A 160 11.41 0.34 -21.66
C LYS A 160 12.90 0.25 -21.96
N ALA A 161 13.75 0.21 -20.93
CA ALA A 161 15.18 -0.02 -21.08
C ALA A 161 15.46 -1.41 -21.63
N ALA A 162 14.80 -2.47 -21.11
CA ALA A 162 14.95 -3.83 -21.63
C ALA A 162 14.58 -3.92 -23.11
N ARG A 163 13.47 -3.28 -23.52
CA ARG A 163 13.09 -3.16 -24.93
C ARG A 163 14.18 -2.46 -25.76
N GLN A 164 14.73 -1.36 -25.27
CA GLN A 164 15.78 -0.60 -25.96
C GLN A 164 17.08 -1.43 -26.13
N PHE A 165 17.40 -2.33 -25.19
CA PHE A 165 18.51 -3.26 -25.33
C PHE A 165 18.33 -4.22 -26.51
N LEU A 166 17.11 -4.73 -26.68
CA LEU A 166 16.81 -5.65 -27.78
C LEU A 166 16.85 -4.95 -29.14
N GLU A 167 16.37 -3.71 -29.21
CA GLU A 167 16.31 -2.92 -30.46
C GLU A 167 17.67 -2.31 -30.83
N ASP A 168 18.35 -1.67 -29.89
CA ASP A 168 19.54 -0.81 -30.15
C ASP A 168 20.87 -1.54 -29.90
N LYS A 169 20.88 -2.78 -29.39
CA LYS A 169 22.09 -3.54 -28.99
C LYS A 169 23.05 -2.74 -28.08
N LYS A 170 22.52 -1.86 -27.24
CA LYS A 170 23.32 -1.07 -26.30
C LYS A 170 23.92 -1.95 -25.22
N LYS A 171 25.11 -1.59 -24.74
CA LYS A 171 25.79 -2.33 -23.67
C LYS A 171 25.34 -1.91 -22.28
N SER A 172 24.97 -0.65 -22.10
CA SER A 172 24.46 -0.10 -20.85
C SER A 172 23.58 1.13 -21.09
N ILE A 173 22.63 1.39 -20.19
CA ILE A 173 21.76 2.56 -20.20
C ILE A 173 21.86 3.26 -18.85
N LYS A 174 22.18 4.55 -18.86
CA LYS A 174 22.18 5.38 -17.68
C LYS A 174 20.90 6.21 -17.65
N ILE A 175 20.13 6.07 -16.59
CA ILE A 175 18.94 6.86 -16.32
C ILE A 175 19.36 8.10 -15.53
N THR A 176 19.05 9.25 -16.08
CA THR A 176 19.35 10.57 -15.53
C THR A 176 18.08 11.41 -15.46
N GLU A 177 18.11 12.47 -14.69
CA GLU A 177 17.00 13.41 -14.58
C GLU A 177 16.52 13.93 -15.96
N SER A 178 17.45 14.20 -16.87
CA SER A 178 17.15 14.76 -18.19
C SER A 178 16.51 13.79 -19.17
N ASN A 179 16.70 12.47 -18.98
CA ASN A 179 16.13 11.48 -19.90
C ASN A 179 14.92 10.72 -19.34
N LEU A 180 14.49 11.02 -18.11
CA LEU A 180 13.33 10.37 -17.48
C LEU A 180 12.05 10.55 -18.29
N GLU A 181 11.84 11.70 -18.88
CA GLU A 181 10.64 11.98 -19.67
C GLU A 181 10.48 11.02 -20.86
N LYS A 182 11.57 10.57 -21.44
CA LYS A 182 11.56 9.54 -22.49
C LYS A 182 10.94 8.22 -22.00
N TYR A 183 11.15 7.89 -20.73
CA TYR A 183 10.68 6.62 -20.15
C TYR A 183 9.32 6.76 -19.46
N LEU A 184 9.05 7.85 -18.77
CA LEU A 184 7.86 8.03 -17.94
C LEU A 184 6.82 9.00 -18.51
N GLY A 185 7.18 9.73 -19.58
CA GLY A 185 6.36 10.81 -20.12
C GLY A 185 6.46 12.09 -19.28
N LYS A 186 5.56 13.03 -19.51
CA LYS A 186 5.52 14.30 -18.77
C LYS A 186 5.37 14.07 -17.27
N GLU A 187 5.95 14.96 -16.50
CA GLU A 187 5.79 15.00 -15.04
C GLU A 187 4.31 15.07 -14.66
N LYS A 188 3.95 14.33 -13.63
CA LYS A 188 2.54 14.19 -13.19
C LYS A 188 2.21 15.06 -11.98
N VAL A 189 3.23 15.38 -11.21
CA VAL A 189 3.14 16.18 -9.99
C VAL A 189 4.03 17.38 -10.17
N THR A 190 3.42 18.54 -10.20
CA THR A 190 4.12 19.82 -10.12
C THR A 190 3.86 20.38 -8.74
N PHE A 191 4.89 20.57 -7.95
CA PHE A 191 4.75 21.31 -6.71
C PHE A 191 4.77 22.80 -7.08
N GLU A 192 3.74 23.51 -6.65
CA GLU A 192 3.79 24.97 -6.71
C GLU A 192 4.86 25.44 -5.73
N ASN A 193 5.95 25.97 -6.27
CA ASN A 193 6.98 26.59 -5.46
C ASN A 193 6.38 27.76 -4.66
N ALA A 194 7.00 28.07 -3.53
CA ALA A 194 6.67 29.32 -2.82
C ALA A 194 6.80 30.49 -3.79
N ASN A 195 5.87 31.44 -3.70
CA ASN A 195 5.99 32.65 -4.49
C ASN A 195 7.36 33.29 -4.19
N GLU A 196 8.10 33.62 -5.22
CA GLU A 196 9.42 34.23 -5.07
C GLU A 196 9.31 35.67 -4.56
N GLU A 197 8.16 36.31 -4.73
CA GLU A 197 7.84 37.66 -4.29
C GLU A 197 6.54 37.68 -3.49
N ASP A 198 6.39 38.66 -2.60
CA ASP A 198 5.17 38.88 -1.84
C ASP A 198 4.06 39.39 -2.75
N GLU A 199 2.93 38.68 -2.77
CA GLU A 199 1.74 39.04 -3.54
C GLU A 199 0.58 39.44 -2.63
N ILE A 200 -0.01 40.60 -2.92
CA ILE A 200 -1.15 41.12 -2.16
C ILE A 200 -2.41 40.30 -2.52
N GLY A 201 -3.13 39.83 -1.48
CA GLY A 201 -4.36 39.04 -1.66
C GLY A 201 -4.11 37.56 -1.83
N ILE A 202 -2.88 37.08 -1.68
CA ILE A 202 -2.54 35.66 -1.71
C ILE A 202 -2.01 35.19 -0.36
N VAL A 203 -2.63 34.15 0.18
CA VAL A 203 -2.20 33.50 1.43
C VAL A 203 -2.02 32.01 1.19
N ARG A 204 -0.94 31.43 1.70
CA ARG A 204 -0.73 29.99 1.69
C ARG A 204 -1.22 29.32 2.97
N GLY A 205 -2.21 28.46 2.81
CA GLY A 205 -2.65 27.56 3.85
C GLY A 205 -1.84 26.28 3.84
N LEU A 206 -1.64 25.68 5.01
CA LEU A 206 -1.06 24.33 5.15
C LEU A 206 -2.22 23.33 5.22
N ALA A 207 -2.12 22.27 4.41
CA ALA A 207 -3.08 21.18 4.39
C ALA A 207 -2.39 19.87 4.75
N TRP A 208 -3.04 19.08 5.59
CA TRP A 208 -2.64 17.69 5.84
C TRP A 208 -3.39 16.79 4.86
N THR A 209 -2.66 15.93 4.15
CA THR A 209 -3.24 14.95 3.23
C THR A 209 -2.80 13.54 3.60
N SER A 210 -3.50 12.52 3.09
CA SER A 210 -3.13 11.11 3.28
C SER A 210 -1.75 10.74 2.72
N VAL A 211 -1.14 11.62 1.96
CA VAL A 211 0.17 11.42 1.33
C VAL A 211 1.25 12.38 1.85
N GLY A 212 0.94 13.16 2.88
CA GLY A 212 1.83 14.13 3.52
C GLY A 212 1.26 15.54 3.57
N GLY A 213 2.05 16.49 4.05
CA GLY A 213 1.69 17.91 4.04
C GLY A 213 1.68 18.49 2.62
N ASP A 214 0.77 19.44 2.40
CA ASP A 214 0.65 20.18 1.15
C ASP A 214 0.36 21.64 1.43
N THR A 215 0.59 22.51 0.44
CA THR A 215 0.23 23.92 0.54
C THR A 215 -0.91 24.23 -0.42
N LEU A 216 -1.86 25.04 0.05
CA LEU A 216 -2.96 25.55 -0.75
C LEU A 216 -2.82 27.05 -0.91
N GLN A 217 -2.87 27.52 -2.13
CA GLN A 217 -2.92 28.95 -2.41
C GLN A 217 -4.37 29.44 -2.29
N ILE A 218 -4.58 30.44 -1.44
CA ILE A 218 -5.88 31.09 -1.23
C ILE A 218 -5.77 32.51 -1.79
N GLU A 219 -6.55 32.78 -2.83
CA GLU A 219 -6.63 34.10 -3.45
C GLU A 219 -7.86 34.84 -2.96
N VAL A 220 -7.67 36.08 -2.55
CA VAL A 220 -8.75 36.98 -2.12
C VAL A 220 -8.80 38.18 -3.05
N ASN A 221 -9.90 38.31 -3.77
CA ASN A 221 -10.19 39.44 -4.65
C ASN A 221 -11.30 40.29 -4.01
N VAL A 222 -11.12 41.62 -4.04
CA VAL A 222 -12.16 42.59 -3.67
C VAL A 222 -12.99 42.87 -4.93
N MET A 223 -14.30 42.64 -4.83
CA MET A 223 -15.25 43.02 -5.91
C MET A 223 -15.69 44.46 -5.76
#